data_7266b03df8f6cbf273067a945b48b6d0
#
_entry.id   7266b03df8f6cbf273067a945b48b6d0
#
_cell.length_a   1.000
_cell.length_b   1.000
_cell.length_c   1.000
_cell.angle_alpha   90.00
_cell.angle_beta   90.00
_cell.angle_gamma   90.00
#
_symmetry.space_group_name_H-M   'P 1'
#
loop_
_entity.id
_entity.type
_entity.pdbx_description
1 polymer ?
#
loop_
_entity_poly.entity_id
_entity_poly.type
_entity_poly.pdbx_seq_one_letter_code
_entity_poly.pdbx_strand_id
1 'polypeptide(L)'
;MAVAERLRHLFRLLSQIRPVWVTILVVSALLNFVVYLGHVRAFFSENDFRLYYAGAQVGLRYGWSHIYDTHLEQAAVAALRPAGPWYALLTPAPITWLVAPLTLIGYLDAYWVWVALSLAALGAALWYARPRHYSAALYFTWWAALGPLWFSAYEGQITILVAAALLAGWRLLETRRDFLGGVILSLALFKPHLVLLLPLALLVAGRFRALLGFATVAAVAGVGMLVTLHPDGIQAYVSTLLVPKPGGDTAETLRSALGGGTAVLAIQAAAVIAAVLVAAHARRARAAWPLVVSALLGSFLLAPYWHPQDYLVLDVAAAIMLAAGPVGAGVLIAAAVAIVSTPVSPLNNRQGSKEMILAWLLFAIAFLGFLGVRALKRRERPTTGRQSALPPSIGSSASRRFQSQGPARDVSLNADVERFEAG
;
A
#
# COMPACT_ATOMS: atom_id res chain seq x y z
N MET A 1 -8.21 -9.90 31.78
CA MET A 1 -9.69 -9.95 31.62
C MET A 1 -10.31 -8.57 31.45
N ALA A 2 -10.09 -7.59 32.29
CA ALA A 2 -10.73 -6.26 32.24
C ALA A 2 -10.59 -5.47 30.91
N VAL A 3 -9.43 -5.53 30.21
CA VAL A 3 -9.23 -4.82 28.95
C VAL A 3 -10.06 -5.41 27.80
N ALA A 4 -10.15 -6.75 27.74
CA ALA A 4 -10.95 -7.41 26.69
C ALA A 4 -12.45 -7.18 26.88
N GLU A 5 -12.88 -6.96 28.11
CA GLU A 5 -14.28 -6.68 28.45
C GLU A 5 -14.65 -5.22 28.12
N ARG A 6 -13.76 -4.28 28.43
CA ARG A 6 -13.91 -2.86 28.02
C ARG A 6 -13.93 -2.71 26.50
N LEU A 7 -13.07 -3.43 25.79
CA LEU A 7 -13.09 -3.43 24.33
C LEU A 7 -14.41 -3.98 23.77
N ARG A 8 -14.94 -5.10 24.32
CA ARG A 8 -16.25 -5.64 23.91
C ARG A 8 -17.40 -4.68 24.19
N HIS A 9 -17.35 -3.96 25.30
CA HIS A 9 -18.34 -2.93 25.61
C HIS A 9 -18.27 -1.75 24.62
N LEU A 10 -17.06 -1.25 24.34
CA LEU A 10 -16.83 -0.20 23.34
C LEU A 10 -17.34 -0.62 21.95
N PHE A 11 -17.09 -1.89 21.55
CA PHE A 11 -17.59 -2.40 20.27
C PHE A 11 -19.12 -2.44 20.20
N ARG A 12 -19.78 -2.79 21.29
CA ARG A 12 -21.25 -2.77 21.37
C ARG A 12 -21.77 -1.34 21.21
N LEU A 13 -21.17 -0.36 21.89
CA LEU A 13 -21.53 1.04 21.76
C LEU A 13 -21.32 1.56 20.34
N LEU A 14 -20.15 1.29 19.73
CA LEU A 14 -19.85 1.67 18.36
C LEU A 14 -20.79 1.02 17.33
N SER A 15 -21.26 -0.20 17.58
CA SER A 15 -22.23 -0.86 16.71
C SER A 15 -23.63 -0.22 16.81
N GLN A 16 -24.02 0.31 17.96
CA GLN A 16 -25.29 1.03 18.13
C GLN A 16 -25.34 2.35 17.36
N ILE A 17 -24.18 3.02 17.19
CA ILE A 17 -24.06 4.28 16.43
C ILE A 17 -23.65 4.05 14.97
N ARG A 18 -23.77 2.80 14.47
CA ARG A 18 -23.42 2.47 13.08
C ARG A 18 -24.04 3.40 12.03
N PRO A 19 -25.31 3.80 12.11
CA PRO A 19 -25.88 4.76 11.15
C PRO A 19 -25.13 6.10 11.14
N VAL A 20 -24.73 6.59 12.31
CA VAL A 20 -23.97 7.83 12.45
C VAL A 20 -22.63 7.74 11.73
N TRP A 21 -21.88 6.65 11.94
CA TRP A 21 -20.61 6.44 11.26
C TRP A 21 -20.76 6.32 9.75
N VAL A 22 -21.79 5.61 9.28
CA VAL A 22 -22.07 5.51 7.84
C VAL A 22 -22.39 6.89 7.26
N THR A 23 -23.20 7.68 7.96
CA THR A 23 -23.51 9.05 7.53
C THR A 23 -22.26 9.92 7.46
N ILE A 24 -21.39 9.88 8.49
CA ILE A 24 -20.12 10.62 8.50
C ILE A 24 -19.27 10.21 7.30
N LEU A 25 -19.10 8.92 7.02
CA LEU A 25 -18.31 8.45 5.89
C LEU A 25 -18.89 8.90 4.55
N VAL A 26 -20.21 8.83 4.37
CA VAL A 26 -20.88 9.27 3.14
C VAL A 26 -20.70 10.78 2.95
N VAL A 27 -20.95 11.57 4.00
CA VAL A 27 -20.77 13.03 3.97
C VAL A 27 -19.32 13.39 3.67
N SER A 28 -18.36 12.74 4.32
CA SER A 28 -16.92 12.96 4.06
C SER A 28 -16.55 12.60 2.62
N ALA A 29 -17.05 11.48 2.08
CA ALA A 29 -16.81 11.08 0.70
C ALA A 29 -17.35 12.11 -0.30
N LEU A 30 -18.57 12.57 -0.10
CA LEU A 30 -19.20 13.61 -0.94
C LEU A 30 -18.43 14.93 -0.84
N LEU A 31 -18.09 15.37 0.37
CA LEU A 31 -17.33 16.59 0.59
C LEU A 31 -15.96 16.54 -0.09
N ASN A 32 -15.21 15.46 0.09
CA ASN A 32 -13.91 15.26 -0.56
C ASN A 32 -14.04 15.27 -2.09
N PHE A 33 -15.09 14.66 -2.63
CA PHE A 33 -15.35 14.69 -4.09
C PHE A 33 -15.64 16.11 -4.60
N VAL A 34 -16.49 16.85 -3.90
CA VAL A 34 -16.81 18.26 -4.27
C VAL A 34 -15.54 19.12 -4.20
N VAL A 35 -14.76 18.96 -3.12
CA VAL A 35 -13.50 19.67 -2.94
C VAL A 35 -12.50 19.30 -4.05
N TYR A 36 -12.38 18.01 -4.40
CA TYR A 36 -11.57 17.55 -5.52
C TYR A 36 -11.96 18.26 -6.83
N LEU A 37 -13.26 18.28 -7.18
CA LEU A 37 -13.72 18.96 -8.39
C LEU A 37 -13.40 20.47 -8.35
N GLY A 38 -13.56 21.10 -7.19
CA GLY A 38 -13.23 22.50 -6.98
C GLY A 38 -11.73 22.77 -7.19
N HIS A 39 -10.88 21.91 -6.66
CA HIS A 39 -9.41 21.98 -6.82
C HIS A 39 -8.98 21.78 -8.25
N VAL A 40 -9.48 20.75 -8.93
CA VAL A 40 -9.19 20.52 -10.35
C VAL A 40 -9.57 21.74 -11.17
N ARG A 41 -10.74 22.36 -10.86
CA ARG A 41 -11.17 23.56 -11.58
C ARG A 41 -10.28 24.78 -11.30
N ALA A 42 -9.88 25.01 -10.06
CA ALA A 42 -9.17 26.21 -9.65
C ALA A 42 -7.64 26.13 -9.89
N PHE A 43 -7.05 24.96 -9.70
CA PHE A 43 -5.60 24.75 -9.62
C PHE A 43 -5.10 23.66 -10.57
N PHE A 44 -5.83 23.38 -11.66
CA PHE A 44 -5.47 22.32 -12.60
C PHE A 44 -4.02 22.43 -13.10
N SER A 45 -3.53 23.65 -13.32
CA SER A 45 -2.17 23.91 -13.77
C SER A 45 -1.07 23.56 -12.74
N GLU A 46 -1.45 23.26 -11.49
CA GLU A 46 -0.48 23.02 -10.40
C GLU A 46 -0.27 21.53 -10.09
N ASN A 47 -1.05 20.62 -10.73
CA ASN A 47 -0.93 19.18 -10.47
C ASN A 47 0.41 18.59 -10.92
N ASP A 48 0.84 17.50 -10.27
CA ASP A 48 2.12 16.84 -10.54
C ASP A 48 2.13 16.01 -11.82
N PHE A 49 0.96 15.62 -12.36
CA PHE A 49 0.86 14.88 -13.62
C PHE A 49 1.52 15.64 -14.78
N ARG A 50 1.52 16.99 -14.75
CA ARG A 50 2.19 17.81 -15.75
C ARG A 50 3.67 17.48 -15.89
N LEU A 51 4.34 17.12 -14.77
CA LEU A 51 5.76 16.79 -14.77
C LEU A 51 6.01 15.45 -15.47
N TYR A 52 5.13 14.47 -15.25
CA TYR A 52 5.20 13.17 -15.93
C TYR A 52 4.94 13.33 -17.44
N TYR A 53 3.94 14.13 -17.78
CA TYR A 53 3.55 14.40 -19.16
C TYR A 53 4.64 15.19 -19.89
N ALA A 54 5.16 16.27 -19.30
CA ALA A 54 6.24 17.06 -19.86
C ALA A 54 7.54 16.25 -20.00
N GLY A 55 7.92 15.47 -18.96
CA GLY A 55 9.07 14.56 -19.02
C GLY A 55 8.93 13.54 -20.15
N ALA A 56 7.72 12.98 -20.35
CA ALA A 56 7.45 12.09 -21.49
C ALA A 56 7.62 12.79 -22.85
N GLN A 57 7.13 14.04 -22.99
CA GLN A 57 7.34 14.84 -24.21
C GLN A 57 8.82 15.13 -24.46
N VAL A 58 9.58 15.46 -23.42
CA VAL A 58 11.04 15.67 -23.54
C VAL A 58 11.70 14.38 -24.00
N GLY A 59 11.38 13.23 -23.39
CA GLY A 59 11.93 11.94 -23.77
C GLY A 59 11.64 11.55 -25.21
N LEU A 60 10.44 11.78 -25.71
CA LEU A 60 10.05 11.48 -27.09
C LEU A 60 10.66 12.44 -28.11
N ARG A 61 10.84 13.71 -27.75
CA ARG A 61 11.32 14.75 -28.69
C ARG A 61 12.83 14.86 -28.73
N TYR A 62 13.50 14.75 -27.57
CA TYR A 62 14.93 15.02 -27.42
C TYR A 62 15.74 13.78 -27.06
N GLY A 63 15.09 12.65 -26.76
CA GLY A 63 15.69 11.42 -26.27
C GLY A 63 15.54 11.27 -24.76
N TRP A 64 15.45 10.01 -24.31
CA TRP A 64 15.18 9.67 -22.90
C TRP A 64 16.28 10.11 -21.93
N SER A 65 17.52 10.31 -22.39
CA SER A 65 18.62 10.83 -21.59
C SER A 65 18.41 12.25 -21.09
N HIS A 66 17.50 12.99 -21.72
CA HIS A 66 17.24 14.41 -21.44
C HIS A 66 16.02 14.66 -20.52
N ILE A 67 15.33 13.60 -20.05
CA ILE A 67 14.10 13.79 -19.25
C ILE A 67 14.32 14.49 -17.90
N TYR A 68 15.57 14.55 -17.43
CA TYR A 68 15.99 15.27 -16.22
C TYR A 68 16.79 16.53 -16.51
N ASP A 69 16.79 16.99 -17.77
CA ASP A 69 17.32 18.31 -18.13
C ASP A 69 16.33 19.38 -17.67
N THR A 70 16.72 20.14 -16.67
CA THR A 70 15.85 21.15 -16.03
C THR A 70 15.39 22.23 -17.00
N HIS A 71 16.21 22.62 -18.02
CA HIS A 71 15.82 23.61 -19.01
C HIS A 71 14.77 23.07 -19.97
N LEU A 72 14.93 21.83 -20.43
CA LEU A 72 13.95 21.16 -21.30
C LEU A 72 12.67 20.86 -20.58
N GLU A 73 12.74 20.36 -19.33
CA GLU A 73 11.56 20.16 -18.49
C GLU A 73 10.77 21.45 -18.27
N GLN A 74 11.47 22.52 -17.87
CA GLN A 74 10.86 23.83 -17.65
C GLN A 74 10.18 24.36 -18.90
N ALA A 75 10.85 24.28 -20.05
CA ALA A 75 10.29 24.68 -21.34
C ALA A 75 9.05 23.84 -21.70
N ALA A 76 9.11 22.53 -21.51
CA ALA A 76 7.99 21.62 -21.77
C ALA A 76 6.78 21.92 -20.86
N VAL A 77 6.99 22.14 -19.56
CA VAL A 77 5.92 22.52 -18.62
C VAL A 77 5.32 23.88 -19.00
N ALA A 78 6.15 24.87 -19.35
CA ALA A 78 5.69 26.21 -19.77
C ALA A 78 4.86 26.15 -21.06
N ALA A 79 5.09 25.16 -21.91
CA ALA A 79 4.33 24.95 -23.15
C ALA A 79 2.96 24.32 -22.96
N LEU A 80 2.69 23.72 -21.79
CA LEU A 80 1.39 23.13 -21.47
C LEU A 80 0.28 24.19 -21.41
N ARG A 81 -0.94 23.77 -21.65
CA ARG A 81 -2.12 24.65 -21.54
C ARG A 81 -3.17 23.96 -20.65
N PRO A 82 -3.52 24.55 -19.51
CA PRO A 82 -2.94 25.76 -18.92
C PRO A 82 -1.49 25.58 -18.46
N ALA A 83 -0.68 26.63 -18.54
CA ALA A 83 0.67 26.65 -17.99
C ALA A 83 0.63 26.69 -16.47
N GLY A 84 1.60 26.07 -15.82
CA GLY A 84 1.71 26.01 -14.35
C GLY A 84 3.16 26.15 -13.87
N PRO A 85 3.37 26.17 -12.55
CA PRO A 85 4.70 26.24 -11.97
C PRO A 85 5.51 24.98 -12.31
N TRP A 86 6.81 25.14 -12.46
CA TRP A 86 7.72 24.03 -12.69
C TRP A 86 8.41 23.60 -11.39
N TYR A 87 8.50 22.28 -11.21
CA TYR A 87 9.35 21.63 -10.24
C TYR A 87 10.12 20.51 -10.96
N ALA A 88 11.31 20.17 -10.47
CA ALA A 88 12.08 19.10 -11.08
C ALA A 88 11.38 17.73 -10.93
N LEU A 89 11.43 16.92 -11.96
CA LEU A 89 10.92 15.55 -11.96
C LEU A 89 11.77 14.66 -11.03
N LEU A 90 11.19 14.19 -9.92
CA LEU A 90 11.90 13.40 -8.92
C LEU A 90 11.60 11.90 -9.00
N THR A 91 10.60 11.55 -9.79
CA THR A 91 10.20 10.15 -9.97
C THR A 91 11.12 9.44 -10.96
N PRO A 92 11.34 8.11 -10.78
CA PRO A 92 12.15 7.33 -11.72
C PRO A 92 11.59 7.37 -13.16
N ALA A 93 12.47 7.31 -14.15
CA ALA A 93 12.13 7.39 -15.58
C ALA A 93 10.97 6.48 -16.05
N PRO A 94 10.79 5.25 -15.54
CA PRO A 94 9.70 4.39 -16.00
C PRO A 94 8.30 5.01 -15.89
N ILE A 95 8.09 6.04 -15.06
CA ILE A 95 6.79 6.73 -15.04
C ILE A 95 6.56 7.52 -16.32
N THR A 96 7.60 8.16 -16.87
CA THR A 96 7.50 8.93 -18.12
C THR A 96 7.25 8.00 -19.31
N TRP A 97 7.83 6.78 -19.29
CA TRP A 97 7.55 5.76 -20.32
C TRP A 97 6.09 5.31 -20.27
N LEU A 98 5.55 5.14 -19.05
CA LEU A 98 4.15 4.76 -18.85
C LEU A 98 3.19 5.85 -19.33
N VAL A 99 3.56 7.13 -19.16
CA VAL A 99 2.76 8.28 -19.58
C VAL A 99 2.98 8.64 -21.06
N ALA A 100 4.06 8.19 -21.69
CA ALA A 100 4.40 8.53 -23.08
C ALA A 100 3.25 8.32 -24.10
N PRO A 101 2.48 7.21 -24.08
CA PRO A 101 1.34 7.05 -24.98
C PRO A 101 0.26 8.14 -24.80
N LEU A 102 0.12 8.68 -23.61
CA LEU A 102 -0.88 9.72 -23.31
C LEU A 102 -0.49 11.07 -23.91
N THR A 103 0.76 11.27 -24.32
CA THR A 103 1.20 12.51 -25.02
C THR A 103 0.65 12.62 -26.44
N LEU A 104 0.04 11.57 -26.98
CA LEU A 104 -0.68 11.58 -28.25
C LEU A 104 -2.00 12.37 -28.19
N ILE A 105 -2.50 12.61 -26.99
CA ILE A 105 -3.69 13.43 -26.73
C ILE A 105 -3.31 14.65 -25.91
N GLY A 106 -4.19 15.66 -25.88
CA GLY A 106 -3.94 16.89 -25.15
C GLY A 106 -3.74 16.65 -23.65
N TYR A 107 -2.96 17.50 -22.99
CA TYR A 107 -2.61 17.38 -21.58
C TYR A 107 -3.83 17.21 -20.65
N LEU A 108 -4.92 17.96 -20.89
CA LEU A 108 -6.15 17.86 -20.11
C LEU A 108 -6.80 16.47 -20.24
N ASP A 109 -6.93 15.97 -21.47
CA ASP A 109 -7.53 14.66 -21.73
C ASP A 109 -6.65 13.55 -21.19
N ALA A 110 -5.32 13.68 -21.34
CA ALA A 110 -4.34 12.76 -20.78
C ALA A 110 -4.45 12.67 -19.25
N TYR A 111 -4.63 13.78 -18.56
CA TYR A 111 -4.84 13.80 -17.10
C TYR A 111 -6.09 13.02 -16.70
N TRP A 112 -7.23 13.26 -17.38
CA TRP A 112 -8.47 12.55 -17.05
C TRP A 112 -8.37 11.05 -17.32
N VAL A 113 -7.74 10.66 -18.42
CA VAL A 113 -7.47 9.24 -18.74
C VAL A 113 -6.56 8.63 -17.67
N TRP A 114 -5.49 9.32 -17.27
CA TRP A 114 -4.57 8.86 -16.24
C TRP A 114 -5.26 8.66 -14.88
N VAL A 115 -6.04 9.64 -14.44
CA VAL A 115 -6.79 9.55 -13.17
C VAL A 115 -7.82 8.43 -13.22
N ALA A 116 -8.56 8.31 -14.32
CA ALA A 116 -9.55 7.24 -14.50
C ALA A 116 -8.91 5.85 -14.46
N LEU A 117 -7.79 5.64 -15.17
CA LEU A 117 -7.06 4.37 -15.15
C LEU A 117 -6.48 4.05 -13.76
N SER A 118 -5.94 5.06 -13.07
CA SER A 118 -5.39 4.91 -11.73
C SER A 118 -6.48 4.54 -10.72
N LEU A 119 -7.64 5.20 -10.75
CA LEU A 119 -8.79 4.89 -9.91
C LEU A 119 -9.40 3.52 -10.25
N ALA A 120 -9.46 3.15 -11.53
CA ALA A 120 -9.92 1.82 -11.95
C ALA A 120 -8.99 0.71 -11.42
N ALA A 121 -7.67 0.91 -11.52
CA ALA A 121 -6.69 -0.03 -10.98
C ALA A 121 -6.82 -0.16 -9.45
N LEU A 122 -7.00 0.95 -8.74
CA LEU A 122 -7.24 0.93 -7.29
C LEU A 122 -8.57 0.25 -6.98
N GLY A 123 -9.64 0.56 -7.69
CA GLY A 123 -10.95 -0.08 -7.54
C GLY A 123 -10.89 -1.60 -7.71
N ALA A 124 -10.18 -2.08 -8.72
CA ALA A 124 -9.93 -3.50 -8.94
C ALA A 124 -9.14 -4.15 -7.79
N ALA A 125 -8.07 -3.47 -7.33
CA ALA A 125 -7.27 -3.94 -6.20
C ALA A 125 -8.08 -3.97 -4.89
N LEU A 126 -8.91 -2.96 -4.64
CA LEU A 126 -9.82 -2.90 -3.49
C LEU A 126 -10.83 -4.03 -3.54
N TRP A 127 -11.43 -4.30 -4.71
CA TRP A 127 -12.35 -5.41 -4.88
C TRP A 127 -11.69 -6.76 -4.62
N TYR A 128 -10.48 -6.97 -5.12
CA TYR A 128 -9.70 -8.19 -4.93
C TYR A 128 -9.27 -8.39 -3.47
N ALA A 129 -8.88 -7.30 -2.79
CA ALA A 129 -8.34 -7.32 -1.43
C ALA A 129 -9.40 -7.13 -0.33
N ARG A 130 -10.68 -6.84 -0.70
CA ARG A 130 -11.71 -6.48 0.27
C ARG A 130 -11.90 -7.52 1.38
N PRO A 131 -12.17 -7.07 2.61
CA PRO A 131 -12.56 -7.94 3.70
C PRO A 131 -13.94 -8.57 3.42
N ARG A 132 -14.07 -9.89 3.61
CA ARG A 132 -15.32 -10.60 3.31
C ARG A 132 -16.41 -10.41 4.37
N HIS A 133 -16.05 -9.96 5.54
CA HIS A 133 -16.96 -9.77 6.69
C HIS A 133 -17.56 -8.36 6.78
N TYR A 134 -17.17 -7.44 5.88
CA TYR A 134 -17.81 -6.13 5.73
C TYR A 134 -18.51 -6.04 4.37
N SER A 135 -19.56 -5.21 4.29
CA SER A 135 -20.19 -4.94 3.01
C SER A 135 -19.21 -4.21 2.06
N ALA A 136 -19.21 -4.58 0.79
CA ALA A 136 -18.40 -3.91 -0.21
C ALA A 136 -18.69 -2.41 -0.25
N ALA A 137 -19.99 -2.03 -0.21
CA ALA A 137 -20.40 -0.63 -0.20
C ALA A 137 -19.75 0.15 0.94
N LEU A 138 -19.80 -0.36 2.18
CA LEU A 138 -19.19 0.31 3.33
C LEU A 138 -17.66 0.44 3.16
N TYR A 139 -17.00 -0.59 2.64
CA TYR A 139 -15.56 -0.58 2.41
C TYR A 139 -15.15 0.46 1.35
N PHE A 140 -15.88 0.52 0.22
CA PHE A 140 -15.62 1.52 -0.81
C PHE A 140 -15.97 2.95 -0.35
N THR A 141 -17.04 3.12 0.44
CA THR A 141 -17.38 4.41 1.04
C THR A 141 -16.30 4.89 2.01
N TRP A 142 -15.73 3.98 2.81
CA TRP A 142 -14.60 4.30 3.67
C TRP A 142 -13.41 4.81 2.87
N TRP A 143 -13.03 4.15 1.77
CA TRP A 143 -11.96 4.62 0.88
C TRP A 143 -12.27 5.98 0.25
N ALA A 144 -13.49 6.19 -0.20
CA ALA A 144 -13.94 7.47 -0.77
C ALA A 144 -13.98 8.60 0.26
N ALA A 145 -14.07 8.28 1.55
CA ALA A 145 -14.02 9.27 2.63
C ALA A 145 -12.58 9.72 2.98
N LEU A 146 -11.53 9.08 2.42
CA LEU A 146 -10.14 9.38 2.75
C LEU A 146 -9.61 10.54 1.89
N GLY A 147 -9.19 11.62 2.54
CA GLY A 147 -8.64 12.81 1.86
C GLY A 147 -7.41 12.53 0.99
N PRO A 148 -6.42 11.71 1.43
CA PRO A 148 -5.22 11.39 0.64
C PRO A 148 -5.53 10.79 -0.73
N LEU A 149 -6.63 10.04 -0.88
CA LEU A 149 -7.06 9.51 -2.18
C LEU A 149 -7.41 10.64 -3.17
N TRP A 150 -8.22 11.60 -2.72
CA TRP A 150 -8.68 12.70 -3.57
C TRP A 150 -7.57 13.70 -3.87
N PHE A 151 -6.68 13.91 -2.90
CA PHE A 151 -5.51 14.73 -3.11
C PHE A 151 -4.55 14.06 -4.13
N SER A 152 -4.32 12.76 -4.01
CA SER A 152 -3.55 11.99 -5.00
C SER A 152 -4.19 12.02 -6.38
N ALA A 153 -5.53 11.99 -6.47
CA ALA A 153 -6.26 12.09 -7.73
C ALA A 153 -6.13 13.49 -8.35
N TYR A 154 -6.24 14.55 -7.53
CA TYR A 154 -6.04 15.93 -7.98
C TYR A 154 -4.62 16.15 -8.53
N GLU A 155 -3.61 15.71 -7.81
CA GLU A 155 -2.22 15.78 -8.26
C GLU A 155 -1.92 14.87 -9.46
N GLY A 156 -2.82 13.95 -9.81
CA GLY A 156 -2.56 12.91 -10.81
C GLY A 156 -1.38 12.01 -10.42
N GLN A 157 -1.22 11.77 -9.12
CA GLN A 157 -0.07 11.09 -8.56
C GLN A 157 -0.06 9.60 -8.84
N ILE A 158 1.14 9.08 -9.12
CA ILE A 158 1.42 7.65 -9.23
C ILE A 158 1.11 6.89 -7.93
N THR A 159 0.97 7.58 -6.79
CA THR A 159 0.68 6.99 -5.48
C THR A 159 -0.60 6.15 -5.48
N ILE A 160 -1.60 6.48 -6.33
CA ILE A 160 -2.80 5.66 -6.49
C ILE A 160 -2.47 4.28 -7.05
N LEU A 161 -1.60 4.21 -8.07
CA LEU A 161 -1.14 2.92 -8.64
C LEU A 161 -0.24 2.17 -7.67
N VAL A 162 0.58 2.88 -6.89
CA VAL A 162 1.37 2.28 -5.78
C VAL A 162 0.45 1.65 -4.75
N ALA A 163 -0.61 2.35 -4.33
CA ALA A 163 -1.60 1.82 -3.39
C ALA A 163 -2.31 0.57 -3.93
N ALA A 164 -2.71 0.61 -5.21
CA ALA A 164 -3.29 -0.55 -5.89
C ALA A 164 -2.33 -1.75 -5.91
N ALA A 165 -1.06 -1.51 -6.25
CA ALA A 165 -0.03 -2.53 -6.28
C ALA A 165 0.24 -3.14 -4.89
N LEU A 166 0.30 -2.32 -3.85
CA LEU A 166 0.50 -2.78 -2.47
C LEU A 166 -0.66 -3.67 -1.99
N LEU A 167 -1.92 -3.28 -2.26
CA LEU A 167 -3.10 -4.08 -1.91
C LEU A 167 -3.14 -5.40 -2.69
N ALA A 168 -2.98 -5.35 -4.01
CA ALA A 168 -3.03 -6.54 -4.85
C ALA A 168 -1.86 -7.47 -4.55
N GLY A 169 -0.65 -6.94 -4.40
CA GLY A 169 0.54 -7.69 -4.08
C GLY A 169 0.46 -8.36 -2.71
N TRP A 170 0.01 -7.63 -1.68
CA TRP A 170 -0.29 -8.25 -0.38
C TRP A 170 -1.28 -9.41 -0.51
N ARG A 171 -2.37 -9.22 -1.24
CA ARG A 171 -3.39 -10.27 -1.41
C ARG A 171 -2.84 -11.51 -2.12
N LEU A 172 -1.96 -11.31 -3.10
CA LEU A 172 -1.25 -12.39 -3.77
C LEU A 172 -0.32 -13.15 -2.81
N LEU A 173 0.39 -12.46 -1.91
CA LEU A 173 1.19 -13.10 -0.86
C LEU A 173 0.31 -13.92 0.10
N GLU A 174 -0.86 -13.43 0.50
CA GLU A 174 -1.81 -14.18 1.35
C GLU A 174 -2.32 -15.43 0.65
N THR A 175 -2.50 -15.40 -0.67
CA THR A 175 -2.94 -16.54 -1.48
C THR A 175 -1.80 -17.42 -2.00
N ARG A 176 -0.58 -17.24 -1.47
CA ARG A 176 0.63 -18.03 -1.81
C ARG A 176 1.12 -17.90 -3.26
N ARG A 177 0.72 -16.87 -3.94
CA ARG A 177 1.24 -16.53 -5.27
C ARG A 177 2.45 -15.59 -5.13
N ASP A 178 3.47 -16.07 -4.39
CA ASP A 178 4.57 -15.24 -3.89
C ASP A 178 5.32 -14.52 -5.03
N PHE A 179 5.71 -15.21 -6.11
CA PHE A 179 6.44 -14.58 -7.22
C PHE A 179 5.63 -13.43 -7.84
N LEU A 180 4.38 -13.69 -8.20
CA LEU A 180 3.49 -12.67 -8.78
C LEU A 180 3.21 -11.54 -7.77
N GLY A 181 3.07 -11.88 -6.48
CA GLY A 181 2.97 -10.90 -5.41
C GLY A 181 4.16 -9.95 -5.39
N GLY A 182 5.37 -10.48 -5.52
CA GLY A 182 6.60 -9.69 -5.62
C GLY A 182 6.67 -8.81 -6.86
N VAL A 183 6.29 -9.36 -8.03
CA VAL A 183 6.18 -8.61 -9.29
C VAL A 183 5.24 -7.41 -9.15
N ILE A 184 4.06 -7.60 -8.56
CA ILE A 184 3.10 -6.50 -8.37
C ILE A 184 3.58 -5.50 -7.31
N LEU A 185 4.16 -5.97 -6.19
CA LEU A 185 4.71 -5.10 -5.15
C LEU A 185 5.84 -4.22 -5.65
N SER A 186 6.61 -4.65 -6.66
CA SER A 186 7.71 -3.87 -7.23
C SER A 186 7.25 -2.59 -7.94
N LEU A 187 5.98 -2.50 -8.37
CA LEU A 187 5.42 -1.25 -8.91
C LEU A 187 5.44 -0.11 -7.89
N ALA A 188 5.56 -0.43 -6.59
CA ALA A 188 5.78 0.58 -5.56
C ALA A 188 7.16 1.28 -5.67
N LEU A 189 8.10 0.73 -6.47
CA LEU A 189 9.37 1.40 -6.79
C LEU A 189 9.22 2.67 -7.65
N PHE A 190 8.05 2.96 -8.19
CA PHE A 190 7.76 4.29 -8.73
C PHE A 190 7.89 5.40 -7.66
N LYS A 191 7.70 5.06 -6.36
CA LYS A 191 7.98 5.92 -5.21
C LYS A 191 8.74 5.11 -4.15
N PRO A 192 10.05 4.87 -4.35
CA PRO A 192 10.81 3.90 -3.56
C PRO A 192 10.87 4.26 -2.05
N HIS A 193 10.83 5.55 -1.71
CA HIS A 193 10.84 6.02 -0.33
C HIS A 193 9.62 5.54 0.49
N LEU A 194 8.50 5.19 -0.17
CA LEU A 194 7.31 4.69 0.51
C LEU A 194 7.43 3.22 0.95
N VAL A 195 8.39 2.48 0.40
CA VAL A 195 8.52 1.03 0.59
C VAL A 195 9.95 0.58 0.91
N LEU A 196 10.75 1.45 1.53
CA LEU A 196 12.18 1.21 1.82
C LEU A 196 12.43 -0.13 2.53
N LEU A 197 11.58 -0.50 3.48
CA LEU A 197 11.74 -1.73 4.26
C LEU A 197 11.08 -2.96 3.64
N LEU A 198 10.32 -2.82 2.55
CA LEU A 198 9.57 -3.95 1.98
C LEU A 198 10.49 -5.08 1.47
N PRO A 199 11.57 -4.82 0.70
CA PRO A 199 12.50 -5.86 0.27
C PRO A 199 13.18 -6.57 1.46
N LEU A 200 13.60 -5.81 2.47
CA LEU A 200 14.20 -6.36 3.69
C LEU A 200 13.19 -7.24 4.44
N ALA A 201 11.97 -6.80 4.56
CA ALA A 201 10.92 -7.55 5.24
C ALA A 201 10.59 -8.85 4.49
N LEU A 202 10.56 -8.86 3.15
CA LEU A 202 10.39 -10.07 2.33
C LEU A 202 11.55 -11.07 2.55
N LEU A 203 12.80 -10.55 2.59
CA LEU A 203 13.99 -11.34 2.85
C LEU A 203 13.94 -12.01 4.23
N VAL A 204 13.71 -11.24 5.28
CA VAL A 204 13.67 -11.72 6.67
C VAL A 204 12.52 -12.71 6.89
N ALA A 205 11.37 -12.47 6.26
CA ALA A 205 10.24 -13.40 6.31
C ALA A 205 10.47 -14.70 5.50
N GLY A 206 11.59 -14.82 4.77
CA GLY A 206 11.89 -15.98 3.93
C GLY A 206 10.96 -16.12 2.74
N ARG A 207 10.38 -15.01 2.26
CA ARG A 207 9.54 -14.97 1.06
C ARG A 207 10.40 -14.81 -0.20
N PHE A 208 11.37 -15.71 -0.39
CA PHE A 208 12.37 -15.60 -1.45
C PHE A 208 11.77 -15.53 -2.86
N ARG A 209 10.66 -16.25 -3.12
CA ARG A 209 9.98 -16.16 -4.43
C ARG A 209 9.37 -14.76 -4.65
N ALA A 210 8.84 -14.13 -3.61
CA ALA A 210 8.34 -12.77 -3.71
C ALA A 210 9.49 -11.78 -3.90
N LEU A 211 10.56 -11.94 -3.14
CA LEU A 211 11.78 -11.13 -3.32
C LEU A 211 12.35 -11.27 -4.73
N LEU A 212 12.37 -12.49 -5.28
CA LEU A 212 12.82 -12.75 -6.66
C LEU A 212 11.93 -12.01 -7.67
N GLY A 213 10.59 -12.11 -7.55
CA GLY A 213 9.65 -11.38 -8.42
C GLY A 213 9.86 -9.87 -8.34
N PHE A 214 10.01 -9.33 -7.11
CA PHE A 214 10.31 -7.93 -6.86
C PHE A 214 11.63 -7.50 -7.51
N ALA A 215 12.70 -8.26 -7.27
CA ALA A 215 14.04 -7.98 -7.81
C ALA A 215 14.09 -8.10 -9.35
N THR A 216 13.34 -9.02 -9.94
CA THR A 216 13.27 -9.17 -11.40
C THR A 216 12.76 -7.88 -12.05
N VAL A 217 11.64 -7.33 -11.56
CA VAL A 217 11.08 -6.08 -12.13
C VAL A 217 12.00 -4.90 -11.82
N ALA A 218 12.56 -4.83 -10.61
CA ALA A 218 13.52 -3.79 -10.25
C ALA A 218 14.74 -3.82 -11.17
N ALA A 219 15.27 -5.02 -11.47
CA ALA A 219 16.40 -5.20 -12.38
C ALA A 219 16.03 -4.80 -13.82
N VAL A 220 14.88 -5.23 -14.32
CA VAL A 220 14.40 -4.87 -15.67
C VAL A 220 14.22 -3.34 -15.78
N ALA A 221 13.59 -2.71 -14.80
CA ALA A 221 13.44 -1.25 -14.77
C ALA A 221 14.79 -0.53 -14.66
N GLY A 222 15.69 -1.03 -13.80
CA GLY A 222 17.04 -0.48 -13.64
C GLY A 222 17.89 -0.61 -14.92
N VAL A 223 17.89 -1.76 -15.56
CA VAL A 223 18.56 -1.97 -16.85
C VAL A 223 17.93 -1.05 -17.93
N GLY A 224 16.57 -0.98 -17.96
CA GLY A 224 15.87 -0.06 -18.85
C GLY A 224 16.31 1.40 -18.65
N MET A 225 16.44 1.85 -17.40
CA MET A 225 16.95 3.19 -17.09
C MET A 225 18.40 3.37 -17.54
N LEU A 226 19.30 2.41 -17.28
CA LEU A 226 20.70 2.48 -17.71
C LEU A 226 20.82 2.59 -19.22
N VAL A 227 20.03 1.81 -19.97
CA VAL A 227 20.06 1.79 -21.44
C VAL A 227 19.46 3.07 -22.04
N THR A 228 18.37 3.60 -21.47
CA THR A 228 17.66 4.73 -22.07
C THR A 228 18.18 6.08 -21.62
N LEU A 229 18.60 6.21 -20.36
CA LEU A 229 19.11 7.47 -19.82
C LEU A 229 20.57 7.73 -20.16
N HIS A 230 21.35 6.68 -20.45
CA HIS A 230 22.80 6.79 -20.59
C HIS A 230 23.46 7.40 -19.33
N PRO A 231 24.80 7.46 -19.22
CA PRO A 231 25.47 8.04 -18.03
C PRO A 231 25.03 9.46 -17.70
N ASP A 232 24.85 10.31 -18.72
CA ASP A 232 24.51 11.72 -18.53
C ASP A 232 23.12 11.90 -17.92
N GLY A 233 22.12 11.18 -18.40
CA GLY A 233 20.77 11.21 -17.84
C GLY A 233 20.70 10.59 -16.44
N ILE A 234 21.51 9.55 -16.15
CA ILE A 234 21.63 8.99 -14.79
C ILE A 234 22.25 10.03 -13.86
N GLN A 235 23.33 10.71 -14.30
CA GLN A 235 23.97 11.77 -13.52
C GLN A 235 23.01 12.92 -13.26
N ALA A 236 22.25 13.36 -14.28
CA ALA A 236 21.22 14.40 -14.13
C ALA A 236 20.15 13.98 -13.10
N TYR A 237 19.66 12.73 -13.16
CA TYR A 237 18.70 12.22 -12.18
C TYR A 237 19.25 12.23 -10.77
N VAL A 238 20.45 11.70 -10.56
CA VAL A 238 21.10 11.67 -9.23
C VAL A 238 21.32 13.09 -8.71
N SER A 239 21.78 14.01 -9.57
CA SER A 239 21.96 15.42 -9.21
C SER A 239 20.63 16.05 -8.77
N THR A 240 19.54 15.78 -9.50
CA THR A 240 18.20 16.27 -9.15
C THR A 240 17.72 15.76 -7.78
N LEU A 241 18.05 14.52 -7.43
CA LEU A 241 17.70 13.95 -6.11
C LEU A 241 18.52 14.55 -4.96
N LEU A 242 19.76 14.95 -5.23
CA LEU A 242 20.70 15.45 -4.21
C LEU A 242 20.59 16.96 -3.97
N VAL A 243 20.00 17.72 -4.90
CA VAL A 243 19.80 19.17 -4.71
C VAL A 243 18.79 19.41 -3.58
N PRO A 244 19.13 20.23 -2.57
CA PRO A 244 18.17 20.66 -1.56
C PRO A 244 16.99 21.37 -2.25
N LYS A 245 15.78 20.90 -1.98
CA LYS A 245 14.58 21.47 -2.62
C LYS A 245 14.24 22.81 -1.97
N PRO A 246 13.91 23.83 -2.76
CA PRO A 246 13.26 25.02 -2.24
C PRO A 246 11.96 24.57 -1.57
N GLY A 247 11.78 24.86 -0.30
CA GLY A 247 10.62 24.40 0.47
C GLY A 247 10.83 23.10 1.25
N GLY A 248 12.08 22.71 1.58
CA GLY A 248 12.39 21.56 2.41
C GLY A 248 11.70 21.56 3.80
N ASP A 249 11.14 22.67 4.22
CA ASP A 249 10.27 22.80 5.41
C ASP A 249 8.88 22.20 5.22
N THR A 250 8.56 21.75 4.02
CA THR A 250 7.24 21.21 3.68
C THR A 250 7.18 19.67 3.71
N ALA A 251 8.30 19.01 3.96
CA ALA A 251 8.33 17.56 4.09
C ALA A 251 7.72 17.11 5.42
N GLU A 252 6.67 16.30 5.34
CA GLU A 252 5.94 15.77 6.49
C GLU A 252 6.64 14.52 7.04
N THR A 253 7.84 14.68 7.61
CA THR A 253 8.69 13.58 8.09
C THR A 253 8.86 13.59 9.61
N LEU A 254 9.35 12.47 10.15
CA LEU A 254 9.78 12.38 11.54
C LEU A 254 10.83 13.48 11.87
N ARG A 255 11.73 13.76 10.93
CA ARG A 255 12.77 14.78 11.09
C ARG A 255 12.18 16.19 11.14
N SER A 256 11.21 16.51 10.27
CA SER A 256 10.55 17.82 10.29
C SER A 256 9.72 18.04 11.56
N ALA A 257 9.11 16.98 12.09
CA ALA A 257 8.32 17.04 13.32
C ALA A 257 9.16 17.20 14.60
N LEU A 258 10.34 16.55 14.66
CA LEU A 258 11.17 16.48 15.86
C LEU A 258 12.48 17.28 15.77
N GLY A 259 12.76 17.96 14.65
CA GLY A 259 13.95 18.79 14.47
C GLY A 259 15.26 18.03 14.19
N GLY A 260 15.20 16.71 14.01
CA GLY A 260 16.39 15.88 13.76
C GLY A 260 17.09 15.43 15.04
N GLY A 261 18.39 15.02 14.93
CA GLY A 261 19.21 14.61 16.06
C GLY A 261 19.11 13.13 16.43
N THR A 262 19.69 12.78 17.58
CA THR A 262 19.82 11.39 18.05
C THR A 262 18.48 10.72 18.33
N ALA A 263 17.48 11.47 18.77
CA ALA A 263 16.13 10.95 19.02
C ALA A 263 15.47 10.42 17.73
N VAL A 264 15.60 11.15 16.64
CA VAL A 264 15.09 10.72 15.33
C VAL A 264 15.79 9.43 14.89
N LEU A 265 17.12 9.37 14.98
CA LEU A 265 17.89 8.19 14.63
C LEU A 265 17.51 6.98 15.51
N ALA A 266 17.30 7.20 16.81
CA ALA A 266 16.86 6.13 17.72
C ALA A 266 15.47 5.60 17.35
N ILE A 267 14.50 6.46 17.01
CA ILE A 267 13.17 6.06 16.55
C ILE A 267 13.25 5.30 15.22
N GLN A 268 14.05 5.78 14.28
CA GLN A 268 14.26 5.11 12.99
C GLN A 268 14.89 3.74 13.17
N ALA A 269 15.93 3.62 13.99
CA ALA A 269 16.55 2.33 14.33
C ALA A 269 15.54 1.38 15.00
N ALA A 270 14.75 1.87 15.96
CA ALA A 270 13.69 1.08 16.59
C ALA A 270 12.63 0.61 15.59
N ALA A 271 12.26 1.47 14.62
CA ALA A 271 11.31 1.12 13.55
C ALA A 271 11.84 -0.01 12.65
N VAL A 272 13.12 0.04 12.25
CA VAL A 272 13.78 -1.03 11.49
C VAL A 272 13.78 -2.33 12.30
N ILE A 273 14.23 -2.28 13.55
CA ILE A 273 14.26 -3.45 14.43
C ILE A 273 12.86 -4.05 14.58
N ALA A 274 11.86 -3.24 14.85
CA ALA A 274 10.48 -3.70 15.00
C ALA A 274 9.96 -4.34 13.70
N ALA A 275 10.19 -3.73 12.54
CA ALA A 275 9.80 -4.29 11.24
C ALA A 275 10.50 -5.64 10.97
N VAL A 276 11.78 -5.76 11.28
CA VAL A 276 12.55 -7.02 11.15
C VAL A 276 12.00 -8.10 12.10
N LEU A 277 11.72 -7.77 13.36
CA LEU A 277 11.14 -8.71 14.32
C LEU A 277 9.75 -9.19 13.90
N VAL A 278 8.90 -8.28 13.38
CA VAL A 278 7.59 -8.63 12.87
C VAL A 278 7.70 -9.50 11.62
N ALA A 279 8.60 -9.19 10.70
CA ALA A 279 8.86 -9.99 9.50
C ALA A 279 9.35 -11.40 9.86
N ALA A 280 10.28 -11.53 10.80
CA ALA A 280 10.77 -12.81 11.32
C ALA A 280 9.65 -13.63 12.00
N HIS A 281 8.73 -12.96 12.71
CA HIS A 281 7.55 -13.60 13.27
C HIS A 281 6.56 -14.06 12.20
N ALA A 282 6.32 -13.23 11.18
CA ALA A 282 5.43 -13.53 10.05
C ALA A 282 5.87 -14.79 9.28
N ARG A 283 7.19 -15.06 9.21
CA ARG A 283 7.74 -16.31 8.65
C ARG A 283 7.17 -17.55 9.32
N ARG A 284 7.08 -17.55 10.67
CA ARG A 284 6.55 -18.67 11.45
C ARG A 284 5.04 -18.77 11.35
N ALA A 285 4.35 -17.64 11.40
CA ALA A 285 2.91 -17.56 11.32
C ALA A 285 2.36 -17.76 9.91
N ARG A 286 3.24 -17.76 8.90
CA ARG A 286 2.89 -17.83 7.46
C ARG A 286 1.91 -16.75 6.99
N ALA A 287 1.72 -15.69 7.76
CA ALA A 287 0.85 -14.56 7.44
C ALA A 287 1.65 -13.48 6.69
N ALA A 288 1.06 -12.86 5.67
CA ALA A 288 1.71 -11.79 4.91
C ALA A 288 1.35 -10.39 5.43
N TRP A 289 0.17 -10.22 6.05
CA TRP A 289 -0.29 -8.91 6.47
C TRP A 289 0.64 -8.20 7.50
N PRO A 290 1.18 -8.86 8.55
CA PRO A 290 2.04 -8.15 9.51
C PRO A 290 3.35 -7.70 8.88
N LEU A 291 3.89 -8.52 7.97
CA LEU A 291 5.06 -8.24 7.18
C LEU A 291 4.89 -6.95 6.37
N VAL A 292 3.82 -6.88 5.54
CA VAL A 292 3.60 -5.73 4.66
C VAL A 292 3.29 -4.47 5.47
N VAL A 293 2.39 -4.56 6.46
CA VAL A 293 2.02 -3.42 7.31
C VAL A 293 3.24 -2.87 8.06
N SER A 294 4.06 -3.73 8.68
CA SER A 294 5.25 -3.25 9.40
C SER A 294 6.29 -2.63 8.47
N ALA A 295 6.44 -3.15 7.25
CA ALA A 295 7.32 -2.57 6.25
C ALA A 295 6.84 -1.17 5.82
N LEU A 296 5.54 -0.97 5.59
CA LEU A 296 4.98 0.33 5.21
C LEU A 296 5.12 1.35 6.33
N LEU A 297 4.73 1.00 7.56
CA LEU A 297 4.85 1.89 8.72
C LEU A 297 6.30 2.23 9.05
N GLY A 298 7.20 1.24 8.96
CA GLY A 298 8.62 1.48 9.15
C GLY A 298 9.20 2.37 8.05
N SER A 299 8.81 2.16 6.78
CA SER A 299 9.24 3.01 5.66
C SER A 299 8.78 4.45 5.84
N PHE A 300 7.57 4.68 6.35
CA PHE A 300 7.08 6.01 6.69
C PHE A 300 7.99 6.73 7.69
N LEU A 301 8.42 6.05 8.74
CA LEU A 301 9.31 6.64 9.75
C LEU A 301 10.74 6.89 9.23
N LEU A 302 11.17 6.17 8.18
CA LEU A 302 12.49 6.32 7.58
C LEU A 302 12.52 7.29 6.40
N ALA A 303 11.38 7.58 5.79
CA ALA A 303 11.32 8.36 4.56
C ALA A 303 11.98 9.74 4.71
N PRO A 304 12.82 10.14 3.76
CA PRO A 304 13.49 11.44 3.79
C PRO A 304 12.56 12.61 3.48
N TYR A 305 11.46 12.33 2.80
CA TYR A 305 10.37 13.27 2.53
C TYR A 305 9.05 12.52 2.44
N TRP A 306 7.96 13.22 2.75
CA TRP A 306 6.60 12.73 2.70
C TRP A 306 5.66 13.89 2.38
N HIS A 307 4.66 13.65 1.56
CA HIS A 307 3.68 14.66 1.15
C HIS A 307 2.26 14.17 1.44
N PRO A 308 1.24 15.04 1.45
CA PRO A 308 -0.13 14.66 1.77
C PRO A 308 -0.68 13.49 0.94
N GLN A 309 -0.33 13.40 -0.35
CA GLN A 309 -0.73 12.29 -1.21
C GLN A 309 -0.10 10.94 -0.81
N ASP A 310 1.01 10.95 -0.10
CA ASP A 310 1.74 9.74 0.29
C ASP A 310 1.09 9.02 1.48
N TYR A 311 0.25 9.72 2.25
CA TYR A 311 -0.55 9.11 3.32
C TYR A 311 -1.49 8.01 2.82
N LEU A 312 -1.81 8.00 1.52
CA LEU A 312 -2.56 6.91 0.89
C LEU A 312 -1.92 5.53 1.12
N VAL A 313 -0.59 5.45 1.29
CA VAL A 313 0.11 4.20 1.62
C VAL A 313 -0.16 3.75 3.07
N LEU A 314 -0.37 4.68 3.99
CA LEU A 314 -0.78 4.36 5.36
C LEU A 314 -2.25 3.92 5.40
N ASP A 315 -3.10 4.49 4.55
CA ASP A 315 -4.47 4.02 4.34
C ASP A 315 -4.49 2.57 3.83
N VAL A 316 -3.55 2.21 2.94
CA VAL A 316 -3.34 0.81 2.52
C VAL A 316 -2.97 -0.09 3.70
N ALA A 317 -2.06 0.34 4.58
CA ALA A 317 -1.69 -0.43 5.76
C ALA A 317 -2.92 -0.66 6.66
N ALA A 318 -3.75 0.37 6.88
CA ALA A 318 -4.99 0.27 7.63
C ALA A 318 -6.00 -0.69 6.97
N ALA A 319 -6.16 -0.62 5.64
CA ALA A 319 -7.04 -1.50 4.89
C ALA A 319 -6.61 -2.98 4.97
N ILE A 320 -5.30 -3.24 4.89
CA ILE A 320 -4.74 -4.59 5.08
C ILE A 320 -5.05 -5.11 6.48
N MET A 321 -4.91 -4.27 7.50
CA MET A 321 -5.23 -4.64 8.88
C MET A 321 -6.72 -4.87 9.09
N LEU A 322 -7.57 -4.07 8.45
CA LEU A 322 -9.02 -4.25 8.46
C LEU A 322 -9.42 -5.60 7.82
N ALA A 323 -8.71 -5.99 6.75
CA ALA A 323 -9.03 -7.21 6.00
C ALA A 323 -8.49 -8.49 6.62
N ALA A 324 -7.31 -8.47 7.24
CA ALA A 324 -6.59 -9.65 7.71
C ALA A 324 -6.23 -9.63 9.20
N GLY A 325 -6.33 -8.48 9.84
CA GLY A 325 -6.05 -8.31 11.27
C GLY A 325 -7.16 -8.84 12.17
N PRO A 326 -6.95 -8.85 13.50
CA PRO A 326 -8.02 -9.08 14.45
C PRO A 326 -9.15 -8.06 14.27
N VAL A 327 -10.38 -8.52 14.09
CA VAL A 327 -11.54 -7.69 13.70
C VAL A 327 -11.65 -6.42 14.54
N GLY A 328 -11.48 -6.55 15.88
CA GLY A 328 -11.54 -5.39 16.77
C GLY A 328 -10.46 -4.34 16.55
N ALA A 329 -9.23 -4.76 16.37
CA ALA A 329 -8.11 -3.85 16.11
C ALA A 329 -8.25 -3.19 14.74
N GLY A 330 -8.65 -3.94 13.70
CA GLY A 330 -8.85 -3.43 12.34
C GLY A 330 -9.90 -2.32 12.28
N VAL A 331 -11.04 -2.48 12.96
CA VAL A 331 -12.11 -1.45 13.01
C VAL A 331 -11.63 -0.17 13.71
N LEU A 332 -10.97 -0.30 14.87
CA LEU A 332 -10.45 0.87 15.59
C LEU A 332 -9.43 1.65 14.77
N ILE A 333 -8.55 0.93 14.06
CA ILE A 333 -7.55 1.53 13.20
C ILE A 333 -8.18 2.20 11.99
N ALA A 334 -9.13 1.53 11.33
CA ALA A 334 -9.85 2.13 10.20
C ALA A 334 -10.62 3.38 10.62
N ALA A 335 -11.22 3.39 11.81
CA ALA A 335 -11.87 4.57 12.37
C ALA A 335 -10.87 5.69 12.68
N ALA A 336 -9.73 5.37 13.33
CA ALA A 336 -8.68 6.33 13.63
C ALA A 336 -8.11 6.95 12.35
N VAL A 337 -7.81 6.12 11.34
CA VAL A 337 -7.33 6.58 10.03
C VAL A 337 -8.35 7.47 9.34
N ALA A 338 -9.63 7.10 9.33
CA ALA A 338 -10.68 7.95 8.76
C ALA A 338 -10.75 9.31 9.45
N ILE A 339 -10.65 9.35 10.78
CA ILE A 339 -10.66 10.59 11.55
C ILE A 339 -9.44 11.46 11.21
N VAL A 340 -8.25 10.88 11.15
CA VAL A 340 -6.99 11.61 10.88
C VAL A 340 -6.88 12.04 9.42
N SER A 341 -7.43 11.25 8.49
CA SER A 341 -7.36 11.53 7.04
C SER A 341 -8.46 12.49 6.54
N THR A 342 -9.54 12.68 7.30
CA THR A 342 -10.66 13.58 6.92
C THR A 342 -10.29 15.07 6.94
N PRO A 343 -9.47 15.59 7.88
CA PRO A 343 -9.13 17.01 7.93
C PRO A 343 -8.09 17.46 6.91
N VAL A 344 -7.55 16.57 6.08
CA VAL A 344 -6.70 16.95 4.93
C VAL A 344 -7.58 17.66 3.92
N SER A 345 -8.08 18.82 4.33
CA SER A 345 -8.81 19.70 3.46
C SER A 345 -7.82 20.32 2.48
N PRO A 346 -7.94 20.00 1.20
CA PRO A 346 -7.20 20.70 0.15
C PRO A 346 -7.56 22.19 0.08
N LEU A 347 -8.60 22.65 0.78
CA LEU A 347 -9.00 24.06 0.86
C LEU A 347 -8.01 24.91 1.68
N ASN A 348 -7.19 24.30 2.51
CA ASN A 348 -6.12 24.99 3.20
C ASN A 348 -4.81 24.61 2.49
N ASN A 349 -4.28 25.51 1.70
CA ASN A 349 -2.94 25.41 1.06
C ASN A 349 -1.80 25.31 2.12
N ARG A 350 -2.14 25.00 3.35
CA ARG A 350 -1.24 24.59 4.41
C ARG A 350 -1.12 23.09 4.34
N GLN A 351 -0.01 22.66 3.81
CA GLN A 351 0.55 21.33 3.99
C GLN A 351 0.21 20.82 5.39
N GLY A 352 -0.13 19.57 5.51
CA GLY A 352 -0.78 18.92 6.63
C GLY A 352 -0.40 19.49 7.99
N SER A 353 -1.39 19.75 8.81
CA SER A 353 -1.14 20.39 10.10
C SER A 353 -0.10 19.58 10.88
N LYS A 354 0.79 20.24 11.63
CA LYS A 354 1.80 19.56 12.46
C LYS A 354 1.14 18.51 13.36
N GLU A 355 -0.09 18.76 13.79
CA GLU A 355 -0.91 17.87 14.60
C GLU A 355 -1.24 16.57 13.87
N MET A 356 -1.55 16.65 12.57
CA MET A 356 -1.85 15.48 11.75
C MET A 356 -0.59 14.64 11.52
N ILE A 357 0.54 15.27 11.21
CA ILE A 357 1.83 14.60 11.09
C ILE A 357 2.17 13.86 12.39
N LEU A 358 2.04 14.55 13.52
CA LEU A 358 2.28 13.96 14.84
C LEU A 358 1.33 12.80 15.13
N ALA A 359 0.04 12.92 14.79
CA ALA A 359 -0.93 11.85 14.98
C ALA A 359 -0.55 10.59 14.17
N TRP A 360 -0.16 10.74 12.90
CA TRP A 360 0.31 9.64 12.07
C TRP A 360 1.63 9.04 12.56
N LEU A 361 2.57 9.87 13.00
CA LEU A 361 3.83 9.41 13.56
C LEU A 361 3.61 8.62 14.86
N LEU A 362 2.80 9.14 15.77
CA LEU A 362 2.44 8.44 17.01
C LEU A 362 1.72 7.13 16.72
N PHE A 363 0.80 7.12 15.76
CA PHE A 363 0.13 5.91 15.32
C PHE A 363 1.12 4.88 14.78
N ALA A 364 2.01 5.28 13.86
CA ALA A 364 3.01 4.38 13.28
C ALA A 364 3.96 3.81 14.34
N ILE A 365 4.44 4.64 15.25
CA ILE A 365 5.34 4.24 16.35
C ILE A 365 4.61 3.28 17.30
N ALA A 366 3.43 3.65 17.77
CA ALA A 366 2.67 2.86 18.73
C ALA A 366 2.29 1.50 18.15
N PHE A 367 1.85 1.48 16.90
CA PHE A 367 1.41 0.26 16.24
C PHE A 367 2.57 -0.67 15.87
N LEU A 368 3.65 -0.11 15.34
CA LEU A 368 4.85 -0.88 15.03
C LEU A 368 5.48 -1.45 16.32
N GLY A 369 5.51 -0.66 17.39
CA GLY A 369 5.92 -1.09 18.72
C GLY A 369 5.05 -2.23 19.25
N PHE A 370 3.72 -2.10 19.14
CA PHE A 370 2.77 -3.16 19.52
C PHE A 370 3.02 -4.48 18.76
N LEU A 371 3.20 -4.41 17.44
CA LEU A 371 3.52 -5.59 16.63
C LEU A 371 4.86 -6.21 17.04
N GLY A 372 5.88 -5.40 17.28
CA GLY A 372 7.21 -5.84 17.72
C GLY A 372 7.15 -6.57 19.05
N VAL A 373 6.51 -5.97 20.07
CA VAL A 373 6.32 -6.59 21.41
C VAL A 373 5.53 -7.90 21.31
N ARG A 374 4.49 -7.94 20.48
CA ARG A 374 3.72 -9.17 20.28
C ARG A 374 4.54 -10.27 19.60
N ALA A 375 5.42 -9.91 18.68
CA ALA A 375 6.35 -10.84 18.04
C ALA A 375 7.36 -11.42 19.04
N LEU A 376 7.89 -10.60 19.96
CA LEU A 376 8.80 -11.02 21.03
C LEU A 376 8.11 -11.96 22.04
N LYS A 377 6.96 -11.58 22.60
CA LYS A 377 6.21 -12.40 23.59
C LYS A 377 5.82 -13.78 23.05
N ARG A 378 5.60 -13.93 21.74
CA ARG A 378 5.33 -15.23 21.14
C ARG A 378 6.59 -16.08 20.94
N ARG A 379 7.79 -15.47 20.92
CA ARG A 379 9.07 -16.20 20.91
C ARG A 379 9.35 -16.86 22.25
N GLU A 380 8.96 -16.24 23.36
CA GLU A 380 9.23 -16.67 24.74
C GLU A 380 8.31 -17.79 25.21
N ARG A 381 7.18 -18.06 24.53
CA ARG A 381 6.36 -19.22 24.85
C ARG A 381 7.06 -20.49 24.38
N PRO A 382 7.67 -21.29 25.30
CA PRO A 382 8.24 -22.57 24.91
C PRO A 382 7.13 -23.42 24.29
N THR A 383 7.49 -24.24 23.33
CA THR A 383 6.66 -25.31 22.77
C THR A 383 6.52 -26.41 23.80
N THR A 384 6.03 -26.08 25.01
CA THR A 384 5.64 -27.05 26.00
C THR A 384 4.34 -27.67 25.56
N GLY A 385 4.41 -28.85 24.99
CA GLY A 385 3.22 -29.61 24.69
C GLY A 385 3.25 -30.50 23.46
N ARG A 386 4.42 -30.87 22.95
CA ARG A 386 4.55 -32.16 22.28
C ARG A 386 5.16 -33.16 23.25
N GLN A 387 4.51 -33.35 24.38
CA GLN A 387 4.65 -34.63 25.06
C GLN A 387 4.14 -35.67 24.09
N SER A 388 5.09 -36.46 23.61
CA SER A 388 4.86 -37.74 22.97
C SER A 388 3.75 -38.50 23.73
N ALA A 389 2.55 -38.46 23.21
CA ALA A 389 1.64 -39.56 23.45
C ALA A 389 2.30 -40.75 22.77
N LEU A 390 3.07 -41.48 23.55
CA LEU A 390 3.41 -42.87 23.23
C LEU A 390 2.10 -43.57 22.87
N PRO A 391 2.04 -44.26 21.74
CA PRO A 391 0.86 -45.05 21.45
C PRO A 391 0.69 -46.05 22.59
N PRO A 392 -0.56 -46.28 23.07
CA PRO A 392 -0.80 -47.30 24.12
C PRO A 392 -0.24 -48.61 23.60
N SER A 393 0.62 -49.21 24.41
CA SER A 393 1.14 -50.55 24.23
C SER A 393 -0.03 -51.50 23.94
N ILE A 394 0.01 -52.14 22.76
CA ILE A 394 -0.90 -53.20 22.39
C ILE A 394 -0.64 -54.36 23.34
N GLY A 395 -1.47 -54.43 24.37
CA GLY A 395 -1.57 -55.57 25.23
C GLY A 395 -2.15 -56.73 24.45
N SER A 396 -1.39 -57.82 24.36
CA SER A 396 -1.80 -59.12 23.86
C SER A 396 -2.96 -59.66 24.66
N SER A 397 -4.10 -59.90 24.00
CA SER A 397 -5.03 -60.98 24.43
C SER A 397 -5.84 -61.46 23.21
N ALA A 398 -5.45 -62.60 22.82
CA ALA A 398 -6.13 -63.81 22.28
C ALA A 398 -7.60 -63.70 21.83
N SER A 399 -7.77 -64.26 20.64
CA SER A 399 -8.80 -65.18 20.21
C SER A 399 -10.27 -64.83 20.41
N ARG A 400 -11.00 -64.67 19.31
CA ARG A 400 -12.11 -65.57 18.91
C ARG A 400 -12.89 -65.09 17.68
N ARG A 401 -13.00 -66.10 16.82
CA ARG A 401 -14.11 -66.48 15.96
C ARG A 401 -14.29 -65.78 14.60
N PHE A 402 -13.96 -66.60 13.64
CA PHE A 402 -14.59 -66.72 12.33
C PHE A 402 -16.12 -66.75 12.43
N GLN A 403 -16.78 -65.95 11.61
CA GLN A 403 -18.02 -66.36 10.99
C GLN A 403 -18.17 -65.66 9.64
N SER A 404 -18.24 -66.52 8.65
CA SER A 404 -18.57 -66.30 7.25
C SER A 404 -19.98 -65.78 7.04
N GLN A 405 -20.20 -64.94 6.09
CA GLN A 405 -21.26 -65.08 5.03
C GLN A 405 -21.22 -63.88 4.10
N GLY A 406 -20.99 -64.17 2.82
CA GLY A 406 -21.25 -63.31 1.70
C GLY A 406 -22.75 -63.27 1.36
N PRO A 407 -23.23 -62.92 0.13
CA PRO A 407 -22.53 -62.43 -1.06
C PRO A 407 -23.14 -61.14 -1.70
N ALA A 408 -22.43 -60.64 -2.67
CA ALA A 408 -22.82 -59.94 -3.90
C ALA A 408 -24.21 -59.27 -3.99
N ARG A 409 -24.15 -57.98 -4.41
CA ARG A 409 -25.10 -57.43 -5.40
C ARG A 409 -24.43 -56.37 -6.23
N ASP A 410 -24.22 -56.73 -7.50
CA ASP A 410 -24.18 -55.83 -8.64
C ASP A 410 -25.45 -54.97 -8.70
N VAL A 411 -25.34 -53.76 -9.21
CA VAL A 411 -26.30 -53.12 -10.15
C VAL A 411 -25.72 -51.74 -10.54
N SER A 412 -25.17 -51.67 -11.68
CA SER A 412 -25.51 -50.94 -12.91
C SER A 412 -25.30 -49.44 -12.97
N LEU A 413 -24.44 -49.13 -13.94
CA LEU A 413 -24.43 -47.93 -14.78
C LEU A 413 -25.83 -47.34 -15.01
N ASN A 414 -25.93 -46.01 -14.97
CA ASN A 414 -26.57 -45.33 -16.10
C ASN A 414 -26.01 -43.92 -16.27
N ALA A 415 -25.72 -43.64 -17.51
CA ALA A 415 -25.37 -42.38 -18.12
C ALA A 415 -26.56 -41.44 -18.07
N ASP A 416 -26.29 -40.13 -17.89
CA ASP A 416 -27.06 -39.10 -18.58
C ASP A 416 -26.12 -37.96 -18.97
N VAL A 417 -25.83 -37.97 -20.24
CA VAL A 417 -25.29 -36.89 -21.07
C VAL A 417 -26.49 -36.08 -21.56
N GLU A 418 -26.30 -34.81 -21.72
CA GLU A 418 -26.97 -33.85 -22.59
C GLU A 418 -27.79 -32.72 -21.95
N ARG A 419 -27.40 -31.56 -22.44
CA ARG A 419 -28.13 -30.30 -22.65
C ARG A 419 -28.07 -29.25 -21.56
N PHE A 420 -27.32 -28.19 -21.82
CA PHE A 420 -27.93 -26.91 -22.21
C PHE A 420 -26.85 -25.97 -22.79
N GLU A 421 -26.89 -25.88 -24.12
CA GLU A 421 -26.48 -24.68 -24.85
C GLU A 421 -27.67 -23.70 -24.88
N ALA A 422 -27.33 -22.38 -24.96
CA ALA A 422 -28.18 -21.25 -25.32
C ALA A 422 -29.02 -20.59 -24.21
N GLY A 423 -28.63 -19.30 -23.94
CA GLY A 423 -29.33 -18.30 -23.15
C GLY A 423 -28.47 -17.13 -22.83
#